data_2260b6d93c5ec964796ff5cc5d7da85e
#
_entry.id   2260b6d93c5ec964796ff5cc5d7da85e
#
_cell.length_a   1.000
_cell.length_b   1.000
_cell.length_c   1.000
_cell.angle_alpha   90.00
_cell.angle_beta   90.00
_cell.angle_gamma   90.00
#
_symmetry.space_group_name_H-M   'P 1'
#
loop_
_entity.id
_entity.type
_entity.pdbx_description
1 polymer ?
#
loop_
_entity_poly.entity_id
_entity_poly.type
_entity_poly.pdbx_seq_one_letter_code
_entity_poly.pdbx_strand_id
1 'polypeptide(L)'
;MTGDGVCHTYIAASADPEMCVPIVINAKTQRPSACNAMETLLIHKDVAPKVLPAVANALVAHGVELRGDTAAREIFADMESAADEDWAAEYLDLILSVKIVNSLDEALAHIARWGTGHSESILTTDYAEAEEFLDRVDAAAVYVNASTRFTDGGVFGLGAEIGISTQK
;
A
#
# COMPACT_ATOMS: atom_id res chain seq x y z
N MET A 1 9.62 -21.27 7.49
CA MET A 1 9.97 -20.21 6.51
C MET A 1 9.09 -19.03 6.87
N THR A 2 9.67 -17.89 7.13
CA THR A 2 8.91 -16.64 7.23
C THR A 2 8.37 -16.36 5.84
N GLY A 3 7.05 -16.20 5.70
CA GLY A 3 6.44 -15.85 4.41
C GLY A 3 6.83 -14.42 4.02
N ASP A 4 6.97 -14.16 2.73
CA ASP A 4 7.22 -12.83 2.19
C ASP A 4 5.99 -11.95 2.41
N GLY A 5 6.19 -10.65 2.68
CA GLY A 5 5.15 -9.66 2.95
C GLY A 5 5.01 -8.64 1.83
N VAL A 6 4.37 -8.99 0.72
CA VAL A 6 4.00 -8.00 -0.32
C VAL A 6 2.68 -7.36 0.07
N CYS A 7 2.76 -6.24 0.79
CA CYS A 7 1.61 -5.53 1.34
C CYS A 7 1.20 -4.34 0.46
N HIS A 8 -0.11 -4.11 0.34
CA HIS A 8 -0.65 -3.04 -0.48
C HIS A 8 -1.43 -2.02 0.34
N THR A 9 -1.42 -0.79 -0.14
CA THR A 9 -2.40 0.23 0.24
C THR A 9 -3.13 0.68 -1.02
N TYR A 10 -4.46 0.64 -1.01
CA TYR A 10 -5.31 1.14 -2.08
C TYR A 10 -5.93 2.47 -1.69
N ILE A 11 -5.68 3.51 -2.48
CA ILE A 11 -6.33 4.83 -2.35
C ILE A 11 -7.52 4.86 -3.29
N ALA A 12 -8.72 4.83 -2.74
CA ALA A 12 -9.98 4.82 -3.46
C ALA A 12 -10.33 6.21 -4.05
N ALA A 13 -11.28 6.25 -4.98
CA ALA A 13 -11.72 7.50 -5.62
C ALA A 13 -12.25 8.54 -4.62
N SER A 14 -12.88 8.07 -3.53
CA SER A 14 -13.46 8.89 -2.46
C SER A 14 -12.46 9.33 -1.39
N ALA A 15 -11.20 8.86 -1.44
CA ALA A 15 -10.24 9.10 -0.39
C ALA A 15 -9.96 10.61 -0.18
N ASP A 16 -9.81 11.00 1.08
CA ASP A 16 -9.36 12.34 1.43
C ASP A 16 -7.84 12.45 1.23
N PRO A 17 -7.36 13.32 0.32
CA PRO A 17 -5.93 13.48 0.06
C PRO A 17 -5.11 13.88 1.30
N GLU A 18 -5.69 14.65 2.22
CA GLU A 18 -4.98 15.08 3.44
C GLU A 18 -4.72 13.88 4.37
N MET A 19 -5.63 12.93 4.42
CA MET A 19 -5.47 11.69 5.19
C MET A 19 -4.46 10.74 4.53
N CYS A 20 -4.39 10.70 3.20
CA CYS A 20 -3.58 9.73 2.49
C CYS A 20 -2.08 9.90 2.76
N VAL A 21 -1.58 11.14 2.76
CA VAL A 21 -0.14 11.41 2.88
C VAL A 21 0.47 10.83 4.16
N PRO A 22 -0.03 11.14 5.38
CA PRO A 22 0.58 10.61 6.60
C PRO A 22 0.47 9.09 6.72
N ILE A 23 -0.62 8.48 6.25
CA ILE A 23 -0.80 7.02 6.29
C ILE A 23 0.20 6.32 5.37
N VAL A 24 0.35 6.78 4.13
CA VAL A 24 1.28 6.22 3.14
C VAL A 24 2.73 6.37 3.60
N ILE A 25 3.11 7.54 4.12
CA ILE A 25 4.45 7.76 4.67
C ILE A 25 4.73 6.79 5.81
N ASN A 26 3.82 6.67 6.78
CA ASN A 26 3.99 5.72 7.87
C ASN A 26 4.12 4.28 7.37
N ALA A 27 3.25 3.86 6.45
CA ALA A 27 3.21 2.49 5.93
C ALA A 27 4.52 2.09 5.24
N LYS A 28 5.23 3.01 4.59
CA LYS A 28 6.50 2.71 3.92
C LYS A 28 7.73 3.04 4.74
N THR A 29 7.75 4.15 5.46
CA THR A 29 9.01 4.71 5.99
C THR A 29 9.24 4.46 7.46
N GLN A 30 8.22 4.11 8.24
CA GLN A 30 8.35 3.89 9.67
C GLN A 30 9.33 2.74 10.00
N ARG A 31 9.25 1.62 9.24
CA ARG A 31 10.19 0.50 9.29
C ARG A 31 10.16 -0.26 7.97
N PRO A 32 10.95 0.14 6.97
CA PRO A 32 10.90 -0.46 5.62
C PRO A 32 11.17 -1.96 5.59
N SER A 33 12.00 -2.45 6.51
CA SER A 33 12.38 -3.87 6.63
C SER A 33 11.37 -4.75 7.37
N ALA A 34 10.22 -4.20 7.78
CA ALA A 34 9.17 -4.99 8.42
C ALA A 34 8.30 -5.70 7.38
N CYS A 35 7.88 -6.93 7.67
CA CYS A 35 7.05 -7.75 6.77
C CYS A 35 5.68 -7.16 6.44
N ASN A 36 5.18 -6.21 7.24
CA ASN A 36 3.95 -5.47 7.00
C ASN A 36 4.19 -4.03 6.48
N ALA A 37 5.41 -3.68 6.11
CA ALA A 37 5.66 -2.44 5.39
C ALA A 37 4.99 -2.50 4.02
N MET A 38 4.46 -1.36 3.56
CA MET A 38 3.84 -1.27 2.24
C MET A 38 4.89 -1.43 1.13
N GLU A 39 4.62 -2.31 0.15
CA GLU A 39 5.49 -2.56 -1.00
C GLU A 39 4.88 -2.06 -2.31
N THR A 40 3.54 -1.99 -2.37
CA THR A 40 2.83 -1.45 -3.53
C THR A 40 1.72 -0.48 -3.10
N LEU A 41 1.67 0.67 -3.76
CA LEU A 41 0.61 1.66 -3.64
C LEU A 41 -0.28 1.61 -4.89
N LEU A 42 -1.54 1.28 -4.71
CA LEU A 42 -2.58 1.32 -5.75
C LEU A 42 -3.39 2.59 -5.60
N ILE A 43 -3.64 3.31 -6.68
CA ILE A 43 -4.40 4.58 -6.63
C ILE A 43 -5.48 4.57 -7.70
N HIS A 44 -6.72 4.87 -7.31
CA HIS A 44 -7.81 5.03 -8.27
C HIS A 44 -7.54 6.23 -9.20
N LYS A 45 -7.75 6.03 -10.51
CA LYS A 45 -7.44 7.02 -11.55
C LYS A 45 -8.06 8.40 -11.31
N ASP A 46 -9.28 8.46 -10.74
CA ASP A 46 -10.01 9.72 -10.56
C ASP A 46 -9.42 10.60 -9.44
N VAL A 47 -8.80 9.99 -8.43
CA VAL A 47 -8.15 10.73 -7.34
C VAL A 47 -6.64 10.90 -7.56
N ALA A 48 -6.04 10.09 -8.43
CA ALA A 48 -4.60 10.08 -8.67
C ALA A 48 -4.00 11.46 -9.00
N PRO A 49 -4.60 12.29 -9.89
CA PRO A 49 -4.05 13.62 -10.20
C PRO A 49 -3.98 14.55 -8.98
N LYS A 50 -4.82 14.34 -7.97
CA LYS A 50 -4.86 15.16 -6.75
C LYS A 50 -3.93 14.62 -5.67
N VAL A 51 -3.89 13.30 -5.48
CA VAL A 51 -3.20 12.70 -4.35
C VAL A 51 -1.77 12.31 -4.67
N LEU A 52 -1.50 11.78 -5.86
CA LEU A 52 -0.19 11.24 -6.21
C LEU A 52 0.95 12.27 -6.13
N PRO A 53 0.82 13.51 -6.64
CA PRO A 53 1.91 14.47 -6.52
C PRO A 53 2.31 14.77 -5.07
N ALA A 54 1.35 14.92 -4.17
CA ALA A 54 1.63 15.19 -2.76
C ALA A 54 2.27 13.99 -2.06
N VAL A 55 1.73 12.80 -2.29
CA VAL A 55 2.25 11.54 -1.74
C VAL A 55 3.66 11.25 -2.27
N ALA A 56 3.88 11.37 -3.59
CA ALA A 56 5.17 11.10 -4.22
C ALA A 56 6.26 12.07 -3.72
N ASN A 57 5.97 13.37 -3.69
CA ASN A 57 6.92 14.35 -3.15
C ASN A 57 7.29 14.06 -1.68
N ALA A 58 6.30 13.69 -0.86
CA ALA A 58 6.54 13.36 0.53
C ALA A 58 7.39 12.07 0.68
N LEU A 59 7.12 11.02 -0.12
CA LEU A 59 7.90 9.78 -0.14
C LEU A 59 9.35 10.03 -0.58
N VAL A 60 9.55 10.78 -1.66
CA VAL A 60 10.88 11.17 -2.17
C VAL A 60 11.66 11.97 -1.12
N ALA A 61 11.00 12.90 -0.41
CA ALA A 61 11.60 13.65 0.68
C ALA A 61 12.07 12.76 1.84
N HIS A 62 11.49 11.56 2.00
CA HIS A 62 11.92 10.53 2.94
C HIS A 62 12.91 9.51 2.34
N GLY A 63 13.42 9.76 1.13
CA GLY A 63 14.41 8.91 0.48
C GLY A 63 13.84 7.66 -0.20
N VAL A 64 12.54 7.60 -0.45
CA VAL A 64 11.91 6.46 -1.13
C VAL A 64 12.11 6.56 -2.64
N GLU A 65 12.65 5.51 -3.26
CA GLU A 65 12.66 5.30 -4.70
C GLU A 65 11.26 4.86 -5.15
N LEU A 66 10.69 5.52 -6.15
CA LEU A 66 9.37 5.18 -6.68
C LEU A 66 9.49 4.51 -8.04
N ARG A 67 8.79 3.39 -8.22
CA ARG A 67 8.67 2.65 -9.48
C ARG A 67 7.21 2.65 -9.92
N GLY A 68 6.90 3.38 -10.98
CA GLY A 68 5.52 3.59 -11.43
C GLY A 68 5.19 2.87 -12.72
N ASP A 69 3.91 2.48 -12.88
CA ASP A 69 3.38 2.14 -14.18
C ASP A 69 3.32 3.39 -15.09
N THR A 70 2.98 3.19 -16.36
CA THR A 70 2.92 4.31 -17.33
C THR A 70 2.01 5.43 -16.86
N ALA A 71 0.82 5.11 -16.32
CA ALA A 71 -0.15 6.11 -15.90
C ALA A 71 0.31 6.90 -14.66
N ALA A 72 0.98 6.24 -13.70
CA ALA A 72 1.58 6.93 -12.55
C ALA A 72 2.70 7.89 -12.99
N ARG A 73 3.55 7.45 -13.92
CA ARG A 73 4.65 8.25 -14.47
C ARG A 73 4.17 9.45 -15.30
N GLU A 74 3.02 9.37 -15.95
CA GLU A 74 2.40 10.52 -16.61
C GLU A 74 1.99 11.62 -15.62
N ILE A 75 1.66 11.25 -14.37
CA ILE A 75 1.30 12.21 -13.31
C ILE A 75 2.54 12.70 -12.55
N PHE A 76 3.52 11.82 -12.32
CA PHE A 76 4.75 12.13 -11.60
C PHE A 76 5.95 11.52 -12.34
N ALA A 77 6.62 12.34 -13.16
CA ALA A 77 7.62 11.89 -14.14
C ALA A 77 8.95 11.37 -13.53
N ASP A 78 9.23 11.74 -12.28
CA ASP A 78 10.50 11.37 -11.60
C ASP A 78 10.47 9.93 -11.02
N MET A 79 9.49 9.10 -11.43
CA MET A 79 9.46 7.68 -11.10
C MET A 79 10.25 6.85 -12.12
N GLU A 80 10.96 5.83 -11.63
CA GLU A 80 11.47 4.77 -12.49
C GLU A 80 10.32 3.95 -13.09
N SER A 81 10.57 3.27 -14.20
CA SER A 81 9.56 2.40 -14.80
C SER A 81 9.45 1.10 -14.02
N ALA A 82 8.27 0.80 -13.50
CA ALA A 82 8.00 -0.51 -12.90
C ALA A 82 8.02 -1.62 -13.97
N ALA A 83 8.65 -2.74 -13.65
CA ALA A 83 8.61 -4.00 -14.39
C ALA A 83 7.63 -4.98 -13.72
N ASP A 84 7.34 -6.10 -14.38
CA ASP A 84 6.40 -7.10 -13.83
C ASP A 84 6.91 -7.70 -12.50
N GLU A 85 8.21 -7.82 -12.35
CA GLU A 85 8.86 -8.33 -11.12
C GLU A 85 8.66 -7.41 -9.93
N ASP A 86 8.50 -6.10 -10.15
CA ASP A 86 8.29 -5.12 -9.10
C ASP A 86 6.96 -5.32 -8.36
N TRP A 87 5.95 -5.86 -9.05
CA TRP A 87 4.65 -6.14 -8.43
C TRP A 87 4.67 -7.31 -7.45
N ALA A 88 5.62 -8.22 -7.60
CA ALA A 88 5.82 -9.37 -6.70
C ALA A 88 6.96 -9.13 -5.68
N ALA A 89 7.60 -7.97 -5.71
CA ALA A 89 8.78 -7.70 -4.90
C ALA A 89 8.43 -7.32 -3.46
N GLU A 90 9.00 -8.03 -2.51
CA GLU A 90 9.17 -7.57 -1.14
C GLU A 90 10.54 -6.89 -1.05
N TYR A 91 10.56 -5.56 -1.17
CA TYR A 91 11.82 -4.81 -1.22
C TYR A 91 12.56 -4.77 0.11
N LEU A 92 11.82 -4.72 1.22
CA LEU A 92 12.37 -4.55 2.58
C LEU A 92 13.28 -3.30 2.69
N ASP A 93 13.08 -2.33 1.82
CA ASP A 93 13.89 -1.12 1.67
C ASP A 93 13.00 0.07 1.30
N LEU A 94 13.60 1.25 1.20
CA LEU A 94 12.93 2.49 0.78
C LEU A 94 12.68 2.50 -0.74
N ILE A 95 12.01 1.48 -1.25
CA ILE A 95 11.55 1.32 -2.63
C ILE A 95 10.05 1.01 -2.59
N LEU A 96 9.27 1.64 -3.46
CA LEU A 96 7.81 1.48 -3.52
C LEU A 96 7.32 1.42 -4.96
N SER A 97 6.54 0.39 -5.27
CA SER A 97 5.81 0.30 -6.53
C SER A 97 4.52 1.13 -6.48
N VAL A 98 4.20 1.83 -7.57
CA VAL A 98 3.00 2.67 -7.68
C VAL A 98 2.24 2.32 -8.95
N LYS A 99 0.96 2.01 -8.83
CA LYS A 99 0.09 1.65 -9.94
C LYS A 99 -1.23 2.41 -9.90
N ILE A 100 -1.65 2.90 -11.06
CA ILE A 100 -2.99 3.47 -11.23
C ILE A 100 -3.95 2.37 -11.63
N VAL A 101 -5.10 2.32 -10.96
CA VAL A 101 -6.17 1.35 -11.22
C VAL A 101 -7.48 2.06 -11.56
N ASN A 102 -8.34 1.39 -12.33
CA ASN A 102 -9.59 1.99 -12.83
C ASN A 102 -10.77 1.78 -11.88
N SER A 103 -10.65 0.83 -10.94
CA SER A 103 -11.75 0.44 -10.05
C SER A 103 -11.23 -0.32 -8.83
N LEU A 104 -12.10 -0.50 -7.84
CA LEU A 104 -11.88 -1.41 -6.71
C LEU A 104 -11.63 -2.85 -7.20
N ASP A 105 -12.38 -3.33 -8.20
CA ASP A 105 -12.19 -4.67 -8.76
C ASP A 105 -10.79 -4.89 -9.33
N GLU A 106 -10.23 -3.88 -10.01
CA GLU A 106 -8.85 -3.95 -10.52
C GLU A 106 -7.82 -3.96 -9.38
N ALA A 107 -8.05 -3.16 -8.34
CA ALA A 107 -7.20 -3.17 -7.14
C ALA A 107 -7.22 -4.54 -6.46
N LEU A 108 -8.41 -5.11 -6.26
CA LEU A 108 -8.58 -6.44 -5.66
C LEU A 108 -7.95 -7.55 -6.50
N ALA A 109 -8.09 -7.48 -7.84
CA ALA A 109 -7.45 -8.42 -8.75
C ALA A 109 -5.92 -8.33 -8.69
N HIS A 110 -5.37 -7.13 -8.55
CA HIS A 110 -3.93 -6.92 -8.36
C HIS A 110 -3.46 -7.54 -7.04
N ILE A 111 -4.14 -7.24 -5.93
CA ILE A 111 -3.83 -7.78 -4.60
C ILE A 111 -3.91 -9.32 -4.61
N ALA A 112 -4.96 -9.89 -5.20
CA ALA A 112 -5.13 -11.34 -5.29
C ALA A 112 -4.02 -12.03 -6.11
N ARG A 113 -3.50 -11.34 -7.13
CA ARG A 113 -2.44 -11.89 -7.99
C ARG A 113 -1.04 -11.77 -7.38
N TRP A 114 -0.73 -10.65 -6.75
CA TRP A 114 0.64 -10.29 -6.36
C TRP A 114 0.86 -10.27 -4.84
N GLY A 115 -0.22 -10.13 -4.06
CA GLY A 115 -0.15 -10.14 -2.61
C GLY A 115 0.17 -11.52 -2.04
N THR A 116 0.70 -11.52 -0.84
CA THR A 116 1.07 -12.73 -0.10
C THR A 116 0.07 -13.10 1.01
N GLY A 117 -1.07 -12.41 1.07
CA GLY A 117 -2.08 -12.60 2.12
C GLY A 117 -1.65 -12.09 3.49
N HIS A 118 -0.74 -11.10 3.53
CA HIS A 118 -0.18 -10.60 4.79
C HIS A 118 -1.00 -9.42 5.36
N SER A 119 -0.83 -8.22 4.83
CA SER A 119 -1.47 -7.00 5.34
C SER A 119 -1.89 -6.10 4.18
N GLU A 120 -3.16 -5.73 4.15
CA GLU A 120 -3.73 -4.93 3.07
C GLU A 120 -4.56 -3.78 3.65
N SER A 121 -4.54 -2.61 3.02
CA SER A 121 -5.26 -1.42 3.50
C SER A 121 -6.00 -0.72 2.37
N ILE A 122 -7.18 -0.19 2.68
CA ILE A 122 -7.92 0.76 1.84
C ILE A 122 -8.01 2.12 2.51
N LEU A 123 -7.83 3.19 1.74
CA LEU A 123 -8.10 4.58 2.15
C LEU A 123 -9.31 5.07 1.38
N THR A 124 -10.41 5.32 2.07
CA THR A 124 -11.71 5.67 1.47
C THR A 124 -12.57 6.44 2.45
N THR A 125 -13.49 7.27 1.95
CA THR A 125 -14.58 7.86 2.73
C THR A 125 -15.93 7.22 2.41
N ASP A 126 -15.95 6.24 1.52
CA ASP A 126 -17.15 5.46 1.17
C ASP A 126 -17.24 4.20 2.05
N TYR A 127 -18.27 4.15 2.89
CA TYR A 127 -18.49 3.03 3.80
C TYR A 127 -18.77 1.72 3.05
N ALA A 128 -19.54 1.75 1.97
CA ALA A 128 -19.87 0.55 1.21
C ALA A 128 -18.63 -0.03 0.53
N GLU A 129 -17.76 0.82 -0.03
CA GLU A 129 -16.50 0.39 -0.62
C GLU A 129 -15.52 -0.17 0.44
N ALA A 130 -15.50 0.42 1.64
CA ALA A 130 -14.72 -0.10 2.75
C ALA A 130 -15.17 -1.52 3.16
N GLU A 131 -16.48 -1.73 3.33
CA GLU A 131 -17.04 -3.05 3.65
C GLU A 131 -16.75 -4.06 2.53
N GLU A 132 -16.91 -3.68 1.27
CA GLU A 132 -16.59 -4.55 0.14
C GLU A 132 -15.12 -4.95 0.11
N PHE A 133 -14.21 -4.04 0.39
CA PHE A 133 -12.78 -4.34 0.49
C PHE A 133 -12.49 -5.33 1.64
N LEU A 134 -13.07 -5.10 2.83
CA LEU A 134 -12.92 -5.98 3.98
C LEU A 134 -13.44 -7.40 3.71
N ASP A 135 -14.57 -7.53 2.99
CA ASP A 135 -15.19 -8.81 2.69
C ASP A 135 -14.43 -9.62 1.63
N ARG A 136 -13.79 -8.93 0.67
CA ARG A 136 -13.20 -9.57 -0.51
C ARG A 136 -11.70 -9.80 -0.43
N VAL A 137 -11.00 -9.10 0.46
CA VAL A 137 -9.55 -9.27 0.62
C VAL A 137 -9.24 -10.46 1.51
N ASP A 138 -8.52 -11.43 0.98
CA ASP A 138 -8.04 -12.60 1.72
C ASP A 138 -6.62 -12.35 2.25
N ALA A 139 -6.52 -11.72 3.42
CA ALA A 139 -5.25 -11.44 4.09
C ALA A 139 -5.37 -11.62 5.61
N ALA A 140 -4.23 -11.81 6.28
CA ALA A 140 -4.18 -11.97 7.74
C ALA A 140 -4.60 -10.70 8.48
N ALA A 141 -4.33 -9.52 7.91
CA ALA A 141 -4.74 -8.23 8.45
C ALA A 141 -5.25 -7.32 7.33
N VAL A 142 -6.46 -6.77 7.50
CA VAL A 142 -7.08 -5.85 6.55
C VAL A 142 -7.51 -4.59 7.29
N TYR A 143 -7.16 -3.42 6.75
CA TYR A 143 -7.37 -2.14 7.39
C TYR A 143 -8.21 -1.19 6.54
N VAL A 144 -8.95 -0.32 7.21
CA VAL A 144 -9.60 0.86 6.61
C VAL A 144 -9.01 2.11 7.26
N ASN A 145 -8.50 3.04 6.42
CA ASN A 145 -7.96 4.33 6.84
C ASN A 145 -6.84 4.22 7.90
N ALA A 146 -6.03 3.19 7.80
CA ALA A 146 -4.88 2.96 8.68
C ALA A 146 -3.69 2.40 7.90
N SER A 147 -2.50 2.62 8.43
CA SER A 147 -1.25 2.06 7.90
C SER A 147 -1.20 0.55 8.10
N THR A 148 -0.63 -0.18 7.14
CA THR A 148 -0.33 -1.61 7.28
C THR A 148 0.65 -1.89 8.44
N ARG A 149 1.43 -0.90 8.86
CA ARG A 149 2.31 -0.96 10.04
C ARG A 149 1.56 -0.86 11.38
N PHE A 150 0.24 -0.69 11.38
CA PHE A 150 -0.53 -0.53 12.61
C PHE A 150 -0.52 -1.79 13.50
N THR A 151 -0.45 -3.00 12.93
CA THR A 151 -0.28 -4.24 13.68
C THR A 151 1.20 -4.40 14.07
N ASP A 152 1.56 -3.79 15.18
CA ASP A 152 2.89 -3.83 15.78
C ASP A 152 2.74 -3.93 17.29
N GLY A 153 3.53 -4.79 17.92
CA GLY A 153 3.47 -5.03 19.37
C GLY A 153 3.70 -3.75 20.17
N GLY A 154 4.56 -2.85 19.70
CA GLY A 154 4.81 -1.55 20.32
C GLY A 154 3.60 -0.63 20.27
N VAL A 155 2.87 -0.61 19.14
CA VAL A 155 1.63 0.18 18.97
C VAL A 155 0.53 -0.30 19.91
N PHE A 156 0.40 -1.62 20.11
CA PHE A 156 -0.55 -2.20 21.05
C PHE A 156 -0.09 -2.14 22.53
N GLY A 157 1.11 -1.63 22.79
CA GLY A 157 1.64 -1.56 24.14
C GLY A 157 2.09 -2.90 24.72
N LEU A 158 2.27 -3.91 23.89
CA LEU A 158 2.65 -5.26 24.31
C LEU A 158 4.17 -5.45 24.47
N GLY A 159 4.97 -4.47 24.05
CA GLY A 159 6.43 -4.50 24.18
C GLY A 159 7.16 -5.53 23.32
N ALA A 160 6.45 -6.26 22.46
CA ALA A 160 6.99 -7.28 21.56
C ALA A 160 6.34 -7.21 20.19
N GLU A 161 7.08 -7.59 19.15
CA GLU A 161 6.52 -7.75 17.80
C GLU A 161 5.67 -9.02 17.72
N ILE A 162 4.53 -8.91 17.03
CA ILE A 162 3.66 -10.04 16.71
C ILE A 162 4.08 -10.56 15.35
N GLY A 163 4.50 -11.83 15.27
CA GLY A 163 4.74 -12.49 13.99
C GLY A 163 3.41 -12.88 13.34
N ILE A 164 3.21 -12.53 12.07
CA ILE A 164 2.08 -12.98 11.26
C ILE A 164 2.57 -14.13 10.38
N SER A 165 1.88 -15.29 10.43
CA SER A 165 2.08 -16.37 9.49
C SER A 165 0.97 -16.36 8.45
N THR A 166 1.37 -16.34 7.17
CA THR A 166 0.45 -16.41 6.03
C THR A 166 0.23 -17.84 5.53
N GLN A 167 0.76 -18.84 6.23
CA GLN A 167 0.51 -20.24 5.93
C GLN A 167 -0.89 -20.63 6.38
N LYS A 168 -1.70 -21.09 5.43
CA LYS A 168 -3.01 -21.71 5.66
C LYS A 168 -2.87 -23.21 5.80
#